data_5768ed9a62c6f6aabf62592bb61a7d64
#
_entry.id   5768ed9a62c6f6aabf62592bb61a7d64
#
_cell.length_a   1.000
_cell.length_b   1.000
_cell.length_c   1.000
_cell.angle_alpha   90.00
_cell.angle_beta   90.00
_cell.angle_gamma   90.00
#
_symmetry.space_group_name_H-M   'P 1'
#
loop_
_entity.id
_entity.type
_entity.pdbx_description
1 polymer ?
#
loop_
_entity_poly.entity_id
_entity_poly.type
_entity_poly.pdbx_seq_one_letter_code
_entity_poly.pdbx_strand_id
1 'polypeptide(L)'
;MNLPPLHRTSSLLLLAIACLSLGTRTLPQTATPSAALGPGSSDSETVPLFSVREDGKFGYIDKTGKLVIPPMYDEAYDFNEGLAKVEIGGKAGFIDTTGKVVIPPQYDRVTTPWSFSEGLIGITVGYQHGFVDKTGKMVILPQYYNSGPFSEGLAAVRTGPKWGYIDKSGRMVISPQYDWAFEFSEGLAGVDVGEKRGWIDKTGRMIIPPRYDPMRFALDFHEGLVAVELNEKWGFLDKTGKTVIPFKFDEGMQFSEGLAAIEIGNKWGFVNKKGKIVIKPRYREVGGFSEGLANVEIDSKWGFIDRAGKMIIEPKFDWAEGFSHGIACVGLGDKNGYINKTGKYVWKQTK
;
A
#
# COMPACT_ATOMS: atom_id res chain seq x y z
N MET A 1 -8.96 42.70 10.57
CA MET A 1 -8.04 41.67 10.05
C MET A 1 -8.83 40.38 9.99
N ASN A 2 -9.30 40.02 8.79
CA ASN A 2 -10.09 38.81 8.55
C ASN A 2 -9.15 37.64 8.32
N LEU A 3 -9.22 36.63 9.16
CA LEU A 3 -8.58 35.33 8.94
C LEU A 3 -9.30 34.61 7.80
N PRO A 4 -8.57 33.98 6.86
CA PRO A 4 -9.20 33.19 5.80
C PRO A 4 -9.80 31.88 6.39
N PRO A 5 -10.82 31.30 5.74
CA PRO A 5 -11.50 30.12 6.24
C PRO A 5 -10.56 28.91 6.19
N LEU A 6 -10.54 28.14 7.28
CA LEU A 6 -9.89 26.85 7.39
C LEU A 6 -10.52 25.87 6.37
N HIS A 7 -9.74 25.49 5.37
CA HIS A 7 -10.12 24.42 4.45
C HIS A 7 -10.27 23.12 5.23
N ARG A 8 -11.42 22.49 5.07
CA ARG A 8 -11.71 21.15 5.61
C ARG A 8 -10.80 20.14 4.92
N THR A 9 -9.84 19.62 5.66
CA THR A 9 -9.05 18.46 5.24
C THR A 9 -9.94 17.24 5.23
N SER A 10 -9.97 16.54 4.10
CA SER A 10 -10.70 15.28 3.89
C SER A 10 -10.45 14.29 5.03
N SER A 11 -11.50 13.63 5.47
CA SER A 11 -11.54 12.74 6.66
C SER A 11 -10.52 11.59 6.67
N LEU A 12 -9.90 11.27 5.55
CA LEU A 12 -8.80 10.29 5.44
C LEU A 12 -7.49 10.72 6.13
N LEU A 13 -7.36 12.00 6.50
CA LEU A 13 -6.13 12.54 7.10
C LEU A 13 -6.09 12.47 8.63
N LEU A 14 -7.21 12.18 9.30
CA LEU A 14 -7.30 12.19 10.77
C LEU A 14 -6.94 10.86 11.43
N LEU A 15 -6.80 9.76 10.68
CA LEU A 15 -6.42 8.45 11.24
C LEU A 15 -4.91 8.21 11.37
N ALA A 16 -4.06 9.04 10.77
CA ALA A 16 -2.60 8.85 10.80
C ALA A 16 -1.85 9.71 11.84
N ILE A 17 -2.49 10.65 12.54
CA ILE A 17 -1.82 11.60 13.45
C ILE A 17 -2.28 11.49 14.93
N ALA A 18 -3.28 10.71 15.27
CA ALA A 18 -3.83 10.60 16.62
C ALA A 18 -3.23 9.50 17.51
N CYS A 19 -2.03 8.99 17.23
CA CYS A 19 -1.33 8.00 18.06
C CYS A 19 -0.04 8.53 18.67
N LEU A 20 -0.09 9.71 19.32
CA LEU A 20 0.92 10.15 20.28
C LEU A 20 0.23 10.79 21.49
N SER A 21 -0.38 9.97 22.32
CA SER A 21 -0.50 10.01 23.77
C SER A 21 -1.76 9.29 24.25
N LEU A 22 -1.55 8.34 25.18
CA LEU A 22 -2.50 7.58 25.97
C LEU A 22 -3.08 6.31 25.33
N GLY A 23 -2.46 5.17 25.67
CA GLY A 23 -3.15 3.88 25.85
C GLY A 23 -3.55 3.15 24.57
N THR A 24 -2.60 2.45 23.96
CA THR A 24 -2.78 1.16 23.27
C THR A 24 -4.11 0.88 22.57
N ARG A 25 -4.29 1.40 21.35
CA ARG A 25 -5.04 0.75 20.27
C ARG A 25 -4.35 1.06 18.97
N THR A 26 -3.44 0.20 18.57
CA THR A 26 -2.94 0.17 17.20
C THR A 26 -4.04 -0.41 16.32
N LEU A 27 -4.71 0.44 15.54
CA LEU A 27 -5.42 -0.03 14.36
C LEU A 27 -4.36 -0.58 13.39
N PRO A 28 -4.59 -1.74 12.75
CA PRO A 28 -3.69 -2.19 11.69
C PRO A 28 -3.62 -1.10 10.63
N GLN A 29 -2.40 -0.65 10.32
CA GLN A 29 -2.18 0.24 9.20
C GLN A 29 -2.70 -0.46 7.95
N THR A 30 -3.53 0.22 7.18
CA THR A 30 -4.00 -0.26 5.89
C THR A 30 -2.80 -0.63 5.05
N ALA A 31 -2.61 -1.93 4.83
CA ALA A 31 -1.69 -2.41 3.81
C ALA A 31 -2.18 -1.83 2.48
N THR A 32 -1.35 -1.05 1.81
CA THR A 32 -1.56 -0.74 0.40
C THR A 32 -1.71 -2.07 -0.33
N PRO A 33 -2.70 -2.24 -1.21
CA PRO A 33 -2.84 -3.49 -1.95
C PRO A 33 -1.53 -3.78 -2.68
N SER A 34 -0.92 -4.91 -2.34
CA SER A 34 0.26 -5.44 -3.02
C SER A 34 -0.01 -5.43 -4.52
N ALA A 35 0.89 -4.83 -5.28
CA ALA A 35 0.84 -4.82 -6.73
C ALA A 35 0.59 -6.25 -7.25
N ALA A 36 -0.39 -6.39 -8.13
CA ALA A 36 -0.68 -7.65 -8.79
C ALA A 36 0.59 -8.19 -9.44
N LEU A 37 1.02 -9.37 -9.02
CA LEU A 37 2.16 -10.08 -9.60
C LEU A 37 1.91 -10.30 -11.09
N GLY A 38 2.81 -9.79 -11.92
CA GLY A 38 2.87 -10.12 -13.33
C GLY A 38 3.14 -11.63 -13.54
N PRO A 39 2.71 -12.25 -14.66
CA PRO A 39 2.88 -13.67 -14.89
C PRO A 39 4.37 -13.97 -15.17
N GLY A 40 5.02 -14.75 -14.30
CA GLY A 40 6.32 -15.34 -14.59
C GLY A 40 7.30 -15.47 -13.43
N SER A 41 7.01 -16.33 -12.45
CA SER A 41 8.04 -17.10 -11.79
C SER A 41 7.44 -18.46 -11.37
N SER A 42 8.13 -19.54 -11.73
CA SER A 42 7.84 -20.89 -11.31
C SER A 42 8.34 -21.09 -9.87
N ASP A 43 7.72 -20.43 -8.92
CA ASP A 43 7.88 -20.72 -7.51
C ASP A 43 6.73 -21.66 -7.11
N SER A 44 7.11 -22.78 -6.47
CA SER A 44 6.16 -23.71 -5.86
C SER A 44 5.07 -22.93 -5.13
N GLU A 45 3.79 -23.25 -5.41
CA GLU A 45 2.62 -22.61 -4.80
C GLU A 45 2.79 -22.56 -3.27
N THR A 46 3.33 -21.47 -2.75
CA THR A 46 3.35 -21.22 -1.33
C THR A 46 1.92 -20.89 -0.92
N VAL A 47 1.34 -21.71 -0.03
CA VAL A 47 0.01 -21.45 0.51
C VAL A 47 0.03 -20.09 1.18
N PRO A 48 -0.85 -19.14 0.78
CA PRO A 48 -0.89 -17.83 1.39
C PRO A 48 -1.24 -17.93 2.87
N LEU A 49 -0.49 -17.21 3.71
CA LEU A 49 -0.71 -17.13 5.14
C LEU A 49 -1.12 -15.72 5.55
N PHE A 50 -1.99 -15.62 6.53
CA PHE A 50 -2.59 -14.39 7.00
C PHE A 50 -2.32 -14.21 8.48
N SER A 51 -1.89 -13.01 8.87
CA SER A 51 -1.56 -12.72 10.27
C SER A 51 -2.83 -12.69 11.14
N VAL A 52 -2.76 -13.32 12.30
CA VAL A 52 -3.84 -13.32 13.31
C VAL A 52 -3.27 -12.99 14.67
N ARG A 53 -4.08 -12.35 15.51
CA ARG A 53 -3.68 -11.98 16.88
C ARG A 53 -4.55 -12.72 17.88
N GLU A 54 -3.92 -13.46 18.80
CA GLU A 54 -4.57 -14.10 19.95
C GLU A 54 -3.72 -13.88 21.21
N ASP A 55 -4.36 -13.64 22.33
CA ASP A 55 -3.72 -13.39 23.64
C ASP A 55 -2.55 -12.38 23.58
N GLY A 56 -2.71 -11.33 22.74
CA GLY A 56 -1.70 -10.27 22.59
C GLY A 56 -0.53 -10.59 21.66
N LYS A 57 -0.43 -11.80 21.13
CA LYS A 57 0.64 -12.24 20.22
C LYS A 57 0.11 -12.52 18.81
N PHE A 58 1.00 -12.36 17.82
CA PHE A 58 0.70 -12.66 16.44
C PHE A 58 1.19 -14.03 16.01
N GLY A 59 0.39 -14.71 15.19
CA GLY A 59 0.69 -15.96 14.49
C GLY A 59 0.07 -15.92 13.11
N TYR A 60 -0.03 -17.06 12.42
CA TYR A 60 -0.57 -17.09 11.07
C TYR A 60 -1.51 -18.27 10.84
N ILE A 61 -2.55 -18.01 10.07
CA ILE A 61 -3.50 -18.99 9.55
C ILE A 61 -3.36 -19.13 8.03
N ASP A 62 -3.83 -20.25 7.49
CA ASP A 62 -4.06 -20.41 6.06
C ASP A 62 -5.45 -19.83 5.66
N LYS A 63 -5.75 -19.82 4.35
CA LYS A 63 -7.03 -19.34 3.82
C LYS A 63 -8.27 -20.12 4.30
N THR A 64 -8.10 -21.27 4.94
CA THR A 64 -9.20 -22.05 5.53
C THR A 64 -9.49 -21.68 6.98
N GLY A 65 -8.64 -20.84 7.58
CA GLY A 65 -8.67 -20.45 8.99
C GLY A 65 -7.90 -21.40 9.90
N LYS A 66 -7.18 -22.37 9.35
CA LYS A 66 -6.36 -23.29 10.14
C LYS A 66 -5.08 -22.59 10.59
N LEU A 67 -4.78 -22.66 11.89
CA LEU A 67 -3.54 -22.14 12.46
C LEU A 67 -2.33 -22.93 11.92
N VAL A 68 -1.40 -22.21 11.27
CA VAL A 68 -0.16 -22.77 10.70
C VAL A 68 1.03 -22.41 11.56
N ILE A 69 1.13 -21.15 11.98
CA ILE A 69 2.20 -20.67 12.87
C ILE A 69 1.54 -20.15 14.15
N PRO A 70 1.82 -20.77 15.32
CA PRO A 70 1.23 -20.37 16.58
C PRO A 70 1.50 -18.91 16.95
N PRO A 71 0.59 -18.22 17.65
CA PRO A 71 0.80 -16.87 18.13
C PRO A 71 1.98 -16.81 19.12
N MET A 72 3.06 -16.14 18.73
CA MET A 72 4.28 -16.02 19.54
C MET A 72 5.05 -14.72 19.31
N TYR A 73 4.74 -13.98 18.26
CA TYR A 73 5.43 -12.73 17.89
C TYR A 73 4.76 -11.51 18.52
N ASP A 74 5.53 -10.48 18.82
CA ASP A 74 5.02 -9.19 19.30
C ASP A 74 4.27 -8.45 18.20
N GLU A 75 4.83 -8.48 16.97
CA GLU A 75 4.24 -7.99 15.74
C GLU A 75 4.50 -8.97 14.60
N ALA A 76 3.60 -9.03 13.64
CA ALA A 76 3.75 -9.87 12.44
C ALA A 76 3.09 -9.20 11.23
N TYR A 77 3.74 -9.31 10.09
CA TYR A 77 3.36 -8.66 8.84
C TYR A 77 3.11 -9.71 7.75
N ASP A 78 2.54 -9.28 6.63
CA ASP A 78 2.20 -10.19 5.55
C ASP A 78 3.44 -10.84 4.91
N PHE A 79 3.25 -12.07 4.45
CA PHE A 79 4.25 -12.76 3.65
C PHE A 79 4.39 -12.10 2.28
N ASN A 80 5.62 -11.80 1.90
CA ASN A 80 5.96 -11.38 0.55
C ASN A 80 7.25 -12.09 0.12
N GLU A 81 7.27 -12.58 -1.11
CA GLU A 81 8.40 -13.35 -1.65
C GLU A 81 8.87 -14.51 -0.74
N GLY A 82 7.92 -15.13 -0.02
CA GLY A 82 8.15 -16.29 0.85
C GLY A 82 8.64 -15.97 2.26
N LEU A 83 8.83 -14.70 2.61
CA LEU A 83 9.25 -14.27 3.95
C LEU A 83 8.27 -13.27 4.54
N ALA A 84 8.07 -13.33 5.86
CA ALA A 84 7.31 -12.34 6.62
C ALA A 84 8.20 -11.69 7.69
N LYS A 85 8.08 -10.38 7.82
CA LYS A 85 8.67 -9.66 8.95
C LYS A 85 7.93 -10.02 10.23
N VAL A 86 8.68 -10.31 11.29
CA VAL A 86 8.16 -10.50 12.66
C VAL A 86 9.00 -9.68 13.64
N GLU A 87 8.41 -9.30 14.77
CA GLU A 87 9.14 -8.61 15.82
C GLU A 87 9.09 -9.43 17.12
N ILE A 88 10.23 -9.48 17.80
CA ILE A 88 10.41 -10.10 19.12
C ILE A 88 11.30 -9.16 19.96
N GLY A 89 10.80 -8.73 21.11
CA GLY A 89 11.54 -7.85 22.01
C GLY A 89 11.94 -6.51 21.36
N GLY A 90 11.10 -5.98 20.46
CA GLY A 90 11.35 -4.73 19.74
C GLY A 90 12.38 -4.82 18.62
N LYS A 91 12.79 -6.03 18.25
CA LYS A 91 13.71 -6.27 17.12
C LYS A 91 12.99 -6.99 15.99
N ALA A 92 13.23 -6.53 14.76
CA ALA A 92 12.71 -7.15 13.54
C ALA A 92 13.61 -8.27 13.05
N GLY A 93 12.97 -9.36 12.66
CA GLY A 93 13.56 -10.51 11.98
C GLY A 93 12.61 -11.03 10.91
N PHE A 94 12.96 -12.15 10.27
CA PHE A 94 12.14 -12.71 9.18
C PHE A 94 12.01 -14.22 9.33
N ILE A 95 10.80 -14.71 9.04
CA ILE A 95 10.44 -16.13 9.04
C ILE A 95 9.98 -16.57 7.66
N ASP A 96 10.13 -17.86 7.36
CA ASP A 96 9.52 -18.50 6.20
C ASP A 96 8.08 -18.95 6.50
N THR A 97 7.39 -19.47 5.49
CA THR A 97 6.00 -19.95 5.59
C THR A 97 5.81 -21.15 6.51
N THR A 98 6.87 -21.78 6.98
CA THR A 98 6.83 -22.85 8.01
C THR A 98 6.96 -22.30 9.42
N GLY A 99 7.26 -21.01 9.58
CA GLY A 99 7.56 -20.36 10.85
C GLY A 99 9.03 -20.48 11.28
N LYS A 100 9.89 -21.04 10.42
CA LYS A 100 11.33 -21.11 10.70
C LYS A 100 11.95 -19.72 10.55
N VAL A 101 12.73 -19.31 11.54
CA VAL A 101 13.49 -18.07 11.50
C VAL A 101 14.59 -18.18 10.45
N VAL A 102 14.51 -17.32 9.42
CA VAL A 102 15.51 -17.20 8.35
C VAL A 102 16.51 -16.10 8.68
N ILE A 103 16.02 -14.97 9.17
CA ILE A 103 16.84 -13.87 9.64
C ILE A 103 16.47 -13.62 11.11
N PRO A 104 17.39 -13.84 12.06
CA PRO A 104 17.12 -13.64 13.48
C PRO A 104 16.69 -12.20 13.77
N PRO A 105 15.80 -11.96 14.76
CA PRO A 105 15.44 -10.63 15.21
C PRO A 105 16.67 -9.85 15.68
N GLN A 106 17.09 -8.85 14.90
CA GLN A 106 18.29 -8.07 15.15
C GLN A 106 18.21 -6.62 14.70
N TYR A 107 17.32 -6.28 13.79
CA TYR A 107 17.20 -4.93 13.26
C TYR A 107 16.26 -4.09 14.13
N ASP A 108 16.68 -2.83 14.42
CA ASP A 108 15.82 -1.87 15.13
C ASP A 108 14.66 -1.41 14.25
N ARG A 109 14.91 -1.27 12.95
CA ARG A 109 13.92 -0.85 11.97
C ARG A 109 14.20 -1.49 10.61
N VAL A 110 13.12 -1.76 9.92
CA VAL A 110 13.07 -2.16 8.51
C VAL A 110 12.31 -1.06 7.79
N THR A 111 12.74 -0.70 6.59
CA THR A 111 12.08 0.36 5.82
C THR A 111 10.72 -0.09 5.31
N THR A 112 9.79 0.85 5.15
CA THR A 112 8.52 0.58 4.48
C THR A 112 8.75 0.15 3.03
N PRO A 113 7.99 -0.81 2.49
CA PRO A 113 6.75 -1.40 3.01
C PRO A 113 6.91 -2.58 3.99
N TRP A 114 8.03 -2.73 4.69
CA TRP A 114 8.34 -3.80 5.67
C TRP A 114 8.38 -5.22 5.10
N SER A 115 8.48 -5.35 3.80
CA SER A 115 8.53 -6.63 3.07
C SER A 115 9.64 -6.64 2.04
N PHE A 116 10.11 -7.83 1.68
CA PHE A 116 11.04 -8.00 0.58
C PHE A 116 10.41 -7.55 -0.73
N SER A 117 11.20 -6.87 -1.55
CA SER A 117 10.84 -6.54 -2.91
C SER A 117 12.03 -6.80 -3.82
N GLU A 118 11.82 -7.61 -4.85
CA GLU A 118 12.85 -8.03 -5.79
C GLU A 118 14.09 -8.66 -5.13
N GLY A 119 13.85 -9.42 -4.04
CA GLY A 119 14.87 -10.14 -3.29
C GLY A 119 15.63 -9.34 -2.26
N LEU A 120 15.36 -8.04 -2.12
CA LEU A 120 16.03 -7.14 -1.18
C LEU A 120 15.04 -6.47 -0.23
N ILE A 121 15.51 -6.11 0.96
CA ILE A 121 14.77 -5.29 1.90
C ILE A 121 15.66 -4.20 2.49
N GLY A 122 15.12 -3.01 2.63
CA GLY A 122 15.80 -1.90 3.28
C GLY A 122 15.84 -2.08 4.80
N ILE A 123 17.00 -1.89 5.39
CA ILE A 123 17.22 -1.90 6.84
C ILE A 123 17.83 -0.59 7.29
N THR A 124 17.60 -0.22 8.56
CA THR A 124 18.21 0.94 9.17
C THR A 124 19.23 0.50 10.20
N VAL A 125 20.45 1.01 10.10
CA VAL A 125 21.52 0.85 11.08
C VAL A 125 21.95 2.26 11.54
N GLY A 126 21.73 2.57 12.80
CA GLY A 126 21.83 3.95 13.29
C GLY A 126 20.80 4.85 12.60
N TYR A 127 21.28 5.82 11.82
CA TYR A 127 20.43 6.75 11.06
C TYR A 127 20.54 6.58 9.54
N GLN A 128 21.17 5.48 9.09
CA GLN A 128 21.42 5.24 7.69
C GLN A 128 20.72 3.97 7.19
N HIS A 129 20.24 4.04 5.96
CA HIS A 129 19.57 2.94 5.27
C HIS A 129 20.56 2.20 4.37
N GLY A 130 20.47 0.87 4.40
CA GLY A 130 21.14 -0.07 3.52
C GLY A 130 20.18 -1.19 3.14
N PHE A 131 20.67 -2.22 2.47
CA PHE A 131 19.82 -3.32 2.00
C PHE A 131 20.45 -4.67 2.27
N VAL A 132 19.61 -5.62 2.68
CA VAL A 132 19.99 -7.03 2.86
C VAL A 132 19.19 -7.92 1.92
N ASP A 133 19.76 -9.07 1.56
CA ASP A 133 19.08 -10.12 0.81
C ASP A 133 18.23 -11.02 1.72
N LYS A 134 17.52 -11.98 1.14
CA LYS A 134 16.67 -12.95 1.86
C LYS A 134 17.41 -13.84 2.86
N THR A 135 18.74 -13.89 2.82
CA THR A 135 19.56 -14.61 3.80
C THR A 135 20.00 -13.74 4.97
N GLY A 136 19.70 -12.43 4.92
CA GLY A 136 20.19 -11.42 5.87
C GLY A 136 21.58 -10.90 5.55
N LYS A 137 22.19 -11.31 4.42
CA LYS A 137 23.49 -10.79 3.99
C LYS A 137 23.36 -9.36 3.50
N MET A 138 24.24 -8.49 3.99
CA MET A 138 24.33 -7.10 3.54
C MET A 138 24.75 -7.04 2.07
N VAL A 139 23.89 -6.48 1.21
CA VAL A 139 24.15 -6.27 -0.21
C VAL A 139 24.58 -4.83 -0.46
N ILE A 140 23.92 -3.87 0.18
CA ILE A 140 24.25 -2.45 0.08
C ILE A 140 24.45 -1.92 1.49
N LEU A 141 25.66 -1.43 1.78
CA LEU A 141 26.01 -0.90 3.09
C LEU A 141 25.15 0.32 3.46
N PRO A 142 24.82 0.50 4.75
CA PRO A 142 24.07 1.65 5.21
C PRO A 142 24.83 2.95 4.92
N GLN A 143 24.26 3.82 4.08
CA GLN A 143 24.88 5.07 3.65
C GLN A 143 23.86 6.14 3.22
N TYR A 144 22.59 5.78 3.11
CA TYR A 144 21.53 6.68 2.66
C TYR A 144 20.73 7.23 3.85
N TYR A 145 20.26 8.46 3.77
CA TYR A 145 19.41 9.06 4.82
C TYR A 145 17.97 8.51 4.78
N ASN A 146 17.55 7.99 3.63
CA ASN A 146 16.27 7.30 3.45
C ASN A 146 16.33 6.45 2.17
N SER A 147 15.45 5.46 2.07
CA SER A 147 15.31 4.62 0.88
C SER A 147 13.89 4.10 0.76
N GLY A 148 13.40 3.98 -0.47
CA GLY A 148 12.24 3.16 -0.84
C GLY A 148 12.64 1.72 -1.14
N PRO A 149 11.69 0.83 -1.41
CA PRO A 149 11.95 -0.53 -1.86
C PRO A 149 12.49 -0.54 -3.30
N PHE A 150 13.03 -1.68 -3.70
CA PHE A 150 13.31 -1.92 -5.11
C PHE A 150 12.01 -2.16 -5.87
N SER A 151 11.84 -1.49 -6.98
CA SER A 151 10.77 -1.72 -7.93
C SER A 151 11.30 -1.56 -9.35
N GLU A 152 11.02 -2.54 -10.19
CA GLU A 152 11.50 -2.60 -11.58
C GLU A 152 13.03 -2.43 -11.74
N GLY A 153 13.78 -2.94 -10.74
CA GLY A 153 15.25 -2.96 -10.72
C GLY A 153 15.89 -1.73 -10.09
N LEU A 154 15.14 -0.72 -9.67
CA LEU A 154 15.65 0.52 -9.09
C LEU A 154 15.00 0.79 -7.72
N ALA A 155 15.76 1.42 -6.82
CA ALA A 155 15.25 1.93 -5.56
C ALA A 155 15.54 3.44 -5.43
N ALA A 156 14.54 4.19 -5.01
CA ALA A 156 14.74 5.59 -4.66
C ALA A 156 15.59 5.67 -3.38
N VAL A 157 16.62 6.53 -3.38
CA VAL A 157 17.47 6.77 -2.22
C VAL A 157 17.71 8.26 -2.02
N ARG A 158 17.79 8.66 -0.75
CA ARG A 158 18.06 10.04 -0.38
C ARG A 158 19.51 10.19 0.06
N THR A 159 20.22 11.11 -0.60
CA THR A 159 21.56 11.53 -0.20
C THR A 159 21.53 13.05 0.04
N GLY A 160 21.82 13.49 1.27
CA GLY A 160 21.62 14.90 1.62
C GLY A 160 20.14 15.33 1.48
N PRO A 161 19.85 16.50 0.86
CA PRO A 161 18.49 17.00 0.72
C PRO A 161 17.71 16.39 -0.45
N LYS A 162 18.36 15.69 -1.37
CA LYS A 162 17.75 15.25 -2.64
C LYS A 162 17.69 13.73 -2.78
N TRP A 163 16.73 13.29 -3.61
CA TRP A 163 16.50 11.92 -3.97
C TRP A 163 17.06 11.62 -5.37
N GLY A 164 17.59 10.41 -5.53
CA GLY A 164 18.01 9.80 -6.79
C GLY A 164 17.66 8.31 -6.77
N TYR A 165 18.24 7.54 -7.70
CA TYR A 165 17.94 6.10 -7.79
C TYR A 165 19.21 5.27 -7.94
N ILE A 166 19.22 4.11 -7.29
CA ILE A 166 20.27 3.10 -7.36
C ILE A 166 19.76 1.81 -7.98
N ASP A 167 20.68 1.05 -8.58
CA ASP A 167 20.42 -0.34 -8.96
C ASP A 167 20.69 -1.30 -7.77
N LYS A 168 20.39 -2.59 -7.95
CA LYS A 168 20.55 -3.64 -6.93
C LYS A 168 22.00 -3.86 -6.47
N SER A 169 22.99 -3.35 -7.22
CA SER A 169 24.39 -3.37 -6.81
C SER A 169 24.78 -2.18 -5.91
N GLY A 170 23.85 -1.22 -5.72
CA GLY A 170 24.10 0.03 -4.99
C GLY A 170 24.71 1.13 -5.84
N ARG A 171 24.85 0.91 -7.18
CA ARG A 171 25.37 1.91 -8.11
C ARG A 171 24.28 2.96 -8.37
N MET A 172 24.65 4.24 -8.28
CA MET A 172 23.78 5.36 -8.64
C MET A 172 23.49 5.35 -10.13
N VAL A 173 22.22 5.20 -10.51
CA VAL A 173 21.71 5.22 -11.88
C VAL A 173 21.20 6.61 -12.24
N ILE A 174 20.46 7.23 -11.33
CA ILE A 174 19.94 8.58 -11.49
C ILE A 174 20.46 9.42 -10.31
N SER A 175 21.28 10.42 -10.61
CA SER A 175 21.89 11.29 -9.61
C SER A 175 20.84 12.01 -8.76
N PRO A 176 21.11 12.23 -7.46
CA PRO A 176 20.20 12.93 -6.56
C PRO A 176 19.92 14.36 -7.03
N GLN A 177 18.68 14.63 -7.40
CA GLN A 177 18.26 15.93 -7.92
C GLN A 177 16.81 16.30 -7.60
N TYR A 178 15.98 15.33 -7.18
CA TYR A 178 14.55 15.52 -6.89
C TYR A 178 14.32 15.84 -5.43
N ASP A 179 13.28 16.63 -5.14
CA ASP A 179 12.87 16.95 -3.77
C ASP A 179 12.21 15.75 -3.10
N TRP A 180 11.48 14.94 -3.89
CA TRP A 180 10.97 13.64 -3.53
C TRP A 180 10.99 12.69 -4.74
N ALA A 181 11.09 11.39 -4.47
CA ALA A 181 11.09 10.36 -5.51
C ALA A 181 10.33 9.12 -5.02
N PHE A 182 9.53 8.54 -5.91
CA PHE A 182 8.68 7.39 -5.65
C PHE A 182 9.18 6.15 -6.40
N GLU A 183 8.52 5.02 -6.18
CA GLU A 183 8.85 3.76 -6.83
C GLU A 183 8.56 3.80 -8.32
N PHE A 184 9.27 2.99 -9.09
CA PHE A 184 8.92 2.77 -10.49
C PHE A 184 7.70 1.85 -10.59
N SER A 185 6.74 2.22 -11.41
CA SER A 185 5.60 1.40 -11.76
C SER A 185 5.27 1.56 -13.23
N GLU A 186 5.14 0.45 -13.93
CA GLU A 186 4.90 0.41 -15.37
C GLU A 186 5.89 1.24 -16.20
N GLY A 187 7.15 1.31 -15.74
CA GLY A 187 8.26 1.99 -16.42
C GLY A 187 8.45 3.47 -16.09
N LEU A 188 7.60 4.04 -15.25
CA LEU A 188 7.68 5.44 -14.83
C LEU A 188 7.70 5.57 -13.31
N ALA A 189 8.38 6.61 -12.81
CA ALA A 189 8.38 6.96 -11.40
C ALA A 189 7.97 8.43 -11.22
N GLY A 190 7.10 8.69 -10.26
CA GLY A 190 6.76 10.04 -9.84
C GLY A 190 7.96 10.71 -9.17
N VAL A 191 8.21 11.97 -9.50
CA VAL A 191 9.22 12.80 -8.84
C VAL A 191 8.70 14.20 -8.58
N ASP A 192 9.07 14.77 -7.43
CA ASP A 192 8.72 16.14 -7.12
C ASP A 192 9.91 17.06 -7.41
N VAL A 193 9.64 18.15 -8.11
CA VAL A 193 10.59 19.22 -8.43
C VAL A 193 9.95 20.53 -8.01
N GLY A 194 10.47 21.14 -6.95
CA GLY A 194 9.78 22.23 -6.26
C GLY A 194 8.44 21.73 -5.69
N GLU A 195 7.41 22.52 -5.92
CA GLU A 195 6.05 22.21 -5.45
C GLU A 195 5.20 21.49 -6.50
N LYS A 196 5.83 20.80 -7.46
CA LYS A 196 5.10 20.14 -8.55
C LYS A 196 5.64 18.74 -8.82
N ARG A 197 4.73 17.82 -9.15
CA ARG A 197 5.00 16.43 -9.54
C ARG A 197 5.04 16.26 -11.05
N GLY A 198 6.05 15.51 -11.50
CA GLY A 198 6.19 14.98 -12.84
C GLY A 198 6.59 13.51 -12.81
N TRP A 199 6.84 12.90 -13.96
CA TRP A 199 7.26 11.50 -14.06
C TRP A 199 8.46 11.35 -14.98
N ILE A 200 9.37 10.48 -14.55
CA ILE A 200 10.61 10.13 -15.27
C ILE A 200 10.59 8.68 -15.71
N ASP A 201 11.35 8.37 -16.76
CA ASP A 201 11.70 6.99 -17.10
C ASP A 201 12.94 6.50 -16.32
N LYS A 202 13.30 5.21 -16.48
CA LYS A 202 14.43 4.57 -15.77
C LYS A 202 15.80 5.16 -16.11
N THR A 203 15.90 6.00 -17.13
CA THR A 203 17.13 6.72 -17.48
C THR A 203 17.22 8.09 -16.78
N GLY A 204 16.16 8.50 -16.08
CA GLY A 204 16.04 9.82 -15.46
C GLY A 204 15.50 10.89 -16.41
N ARG A 205 15.11 10.53 -17.65
CA ARG A 205 14.52 11.48 -18.58
C ARG A 205 13.10 11.82 -18.16
N MET A 206 12.77 13.10 -18.07
CA MET A 206 11.44 13.60 -17.77
C MET A 206 10.49 13.27 -18.94
N ILE A 207 9.47 12.45 -18.67
CA ILE A 207 8.43 12.07 -19.64
C ILE A 207 7.22 12.96 -19.47
N ILE A 208 6.80 13.21 -18.24
CA ILE A 208 5.68 14.10 -17.90
C ILE A 208 6.24 15.25 -17.09
N PRO A 209 6.27 16.47 -17.62
CA PRO A 209 6.82 17.64 -16.93
C PRO A 209 6.13 17.93 -15.59
N PRO A 210 6.87 18.43 -14.58
CA PRO A 210 6.32 18.79 -13.28
C PRO A 210 5.30 19.92 -13.42
N ARG A 211 4.02 19.60 -13.18
CA ARG A 211 2.92 20.59 -13.20
C ARG A 211 1.73 20.21 -12.32
N TYR A 212 1.70 18.96 -11.85
CA TYR A 212 0.62 18.45 -11.03
C TYR A 212 0.92 18.70 -9.56
N ASP A 213 -0.13 18.78 -8.75
CA ASP A 213 0.02 19.05 -7.34
C ASP A 213 0.63 17.83 -6.64
N PRO A 214 1.65 18.01 -5.77
CA PRO A 214 2.26 16.91 -5.07
C PRO A 214 1.27 16.39 -4.02
N MET A 215 0.83 15.17 -4.21
CA MET A 215 -0.02 14.48 -3.24
C MET A 215 0.84 13.84 -2.16
N ARG A 216 0.31 13.74 -0.96
CA ARG A 216 1.01 13.09 0.16
C ARG A 216 1.30 11.61 -0.07
N PHE A 217 0.54 10.98 -0.98
CA PHE A 217 0.72 9.58 -1.36
C PHE A 217 1.11 9.50 -2.83
N ALA A 218 2.03 8.58 -3.15
CA ALA A 218 2.30 8.25 -4.53
C ALA A 218 1.07 7.54 -5.10
N LEU A 219 0.47 8.12 -6.12
CA LEU A 219 -0.34 7.34 -7.03
C LEU A 219 0.56 6.99 -8.21
N ASP A 220 0.85 5.70 -8.32
CA ASP A 220 1.67 5.16 -9.37
C ASP A 220 0.82 4.83 -10.60
N PHE A 221 1.47 4.57 -11.72
CA PHE A 221 0.76 4.06 -12.88
C PHE A 221 0.21 2.68 -12.60
N HIS A 222 -1.10 2.51 -12.77
CA HIS A 222 -1.79 1.24 -12.69
C HIS A 222 -2.67 1.07 -13.92
N GLU A 223 -2.53 -0.08 -14.58
CA GLU A 223 -3.28 -0.40 -15.78
C GLU A 223 -3.17 0.68 -16.88
N GLY A 224 -2.00 1.32 -16.99
CA GLY A 224 -1.66 2.33 -17.98
C GLY A 224 -2.11 3.75 -17.66
N LEU A 225 -2.72 3.98 -16.51
CA LEU A 225 -3.22 5.29 -16.09
C LEU A 225 -2.72 5.66 -14.70
N VAL A 226 -2.57 6.97 -14.46
CA VAL A 226 -2.29 7.54 -13.14
C VAL A 226 -3.34 8.59 -12.79
N ALA A 227 -3.87 8.55 -11.57
CA ALA A 227 -4.71 9.60 -11.04
C ALA A 227 -3.84 10.78 -10.60
N VAL A 228 -4.22 11.99 -10.96
CA VAL A 228 -3.48 13.21 -10.62
C VAL A 228 -4.42 14.35 -10.28
N GLU A 229 -3.94 15.23 -9.41
CA GLU A 229 -4.65 16.46 -9.05
C GLU A 229 -4.07 17.64 -9.83
N LEU A 230 -4.95 18.51 -10.31
CA LEU A 230 -4.62 19.80 -10.91
C LEU A 230 -5.73 20.80 -10.61
N ASN A 231 -5.38 21.93 -9.97
CA ASN A 231 -6.33 22.96 -9.56
C ASN A 231 -7.51 22.40 -8.74
N GLU A 232 -7.21 21.65 -7.69
CA GLU A 232 -8.19 21.05 -6.76
C GLU A 232 -9.19 20.07 -7.41
N LYS A 233 -8.87 19.57 -8.61
CA LYS A 233 -9.66 18.55 -9.29
C LYS A 233 -8.79 17.40 -9.75
N TRP A 234 -9.37 16.21 -9.69
CA TRP A 234 -8.72 14.97 -10.08
C TRP A 234 -9.13 14.55 -11.49
N GLY A 235 -8.15 14.04 -12.21
CA GLY A 235 -8.28 13.44 -13.54
C GLY A 235 -7.27 12.32 -13.72
N PHE A 236 -7.22 11.74 -14.91
CA PHE A 236 -6.32 10.62 -15.17
C PHE A 236 -5.49 10.86 -16.44
N LEU A 237 -4.21 10.55 -16.36
CA LEU A 237 -3.26 10.64 -17.47
C LEU A 237 -2.84 9.25 -17.94
N ASP A 238 -2.51 9.14 -19.22
CA ASP A 238 -1.73 8.01 -19.73
C ASP A 238 -0.21 8.24 -19.53
N LYS A 239 0.59 7.23 -19.86
CA LYS A 239 2.06 7.26 -19.71
C LYS A 239 2.76 8.34 -20.55
N THR A 240 2.09 8.95 -21.51
CA THR A 240 2.61 10.07 -22.31
C THR A 240 2.32 11.42 -21.68
N GLY A 241 1.53 11.45 -20.58
CA GLY A 241 1.03 12.66 -19.94
C GLY A 241 -0.21 13.26 -20.60
N LYS A 242 -0.83 12.54 -21.55
CA LYS A 242 -2.09 12.94 -22.14
C LYS A 242 -3.24 12.70 -21.15
N THR A 243 -4.10 13.69 -20.98
CA THR A 243 -5.32 13.54 -20.19
C THR A 243 -6.29 12.60 -20.88
N VAL A 244 -6.56 11.45 -20.25
CA VAL A 244 -7.55 10.46 -20.71
C VAL A 244 -8.90 10.71 -20.10
N ILE A 245 -8.93 11.03 -18.81
CA ILE A 245 -10.15 11.39 -18.10
C ILE A 245 -9.98 12.82 -17.57
N PRO A 246 -10.85 13.77 -17.98
CA PRO A 246 -10.73 15.17 -17.61
C PRO A 246 -10.75 15.42 -16.10
N PHE A 247 -10.11 16.52 -15.68
CA PHE A 247 -10.09 17.01 -14.30
C PHE A 247 -11.47 17.52 -13.89
N LYS A 248 -12.21 16.73 -13.13
CA LYS A 248 -13.59 17.04 -12.75
C LYS A 248 -14.05 16.39 -11.44
N PHE A 249 -13.28 15.46 -10.90
CA PHE A 249 -13.61 14.77 -9.66
C PHE A 249 -13.04 15.53 -8.46
N ASP A 250 -13.63 15.35 -7.29
CA ASP A 250 -13.14 15.93 -6.05
C ASP A 250 -11.96 15.13 -5.51
N GLU A 251 -11.97 13.79 -5.72
CA GLU A 251 -10.86 12.89 -5.43
C GLU A 251 -10.86 11.71 -6.42
N GLY A 252 -9.72 11.02 -6.55
CA GLY A 252 -9.57 9.85 -7.42
C GLY A 252 -8.50 8.89 -6.93
N MET A 253 -8.78 7.59 -7.02
CA MET A 253 -7.83 6.53 -6.71
C MET A 253 -7.32 5.86 -7.98
N GLN A 254 -6.26 5.06 -7.86
CA GLN A 254 -5.70 4.30 -8.98
C GLN A 254 -6.69 3.26 -9.53
N PHE A 255 -6.48 2.90 -10.79
CA PHE A 255 -7.24 1.83 -11.43
C PHE A 255 -6.87 0.46 -10.85
N SER A 256 -7.90 -0.33 -10.61
CA SER A 256 -7.78 -1.75 -10.29
C SER A 256 -8.94 -2.51 -10.92
N GLU A 257 -8.65 -3.61 -11.60
CA GLU A 257 -9.64 -4.43 -12.32
C GLU A 257 -10.50 -3.62 -13.31
N GLY A 258 -9.89 -2.60 -13.95
CA GLY A 258 -10.54 -1.76 -14.97
C GLY A 258 -11.46 -0.67 -14.42
N LEU A 259 -11.52 -0.48 -13.10
CA LEU A 259 -12.30 0.55 -12.42
C LEU A 259 -11.42 1.37 -11.49
N ALA A 260 -11.71 2.67 -11.38
CA ALA A 260 -11.09 3.56 -10.41
C ALA A 260 -12.17 4.20 -9.53
N ALA A 261 -11.93 4.27 -8.24
CA ALA A 261 -12.80 5.02 -7.35
C ALA A 261 -12.65 6.52 -7.60
N ILE A 262 -13.76 7.24 -7.60
CA ILE A 262 -13.82 8.70 -7.73
C ILE A 262 -14.81 9.28 -6.75
N GLU A 263 -14.51 10.48 -6.27
CA GLU A 263 -15.41 11.23 -5.40
C GLU A 263 -16.09 12.38 -6.16
N ILE A 264 -17.38 12.57 -5.91
CA ILE A 264 -18.16 13.72 -6.35
C ILE A 264 -19.10 14.12 -5.21
N GLY A 265 -18.98 15.34 -4.70
CA GLY A 265 -19.87 15.87 -3.67
C GLY A 265 -19.84 15.05 -2.37
N ASN A 266 -18.66 14.71 -1.87
CA ASN A 266 -18.42 13.90 -0.68
C ASN A 266 -19.04 12.48 -0.74
N LYS A 267 -19.17 11.94 -1.95
CA LYS A 267 -19.64 10.57 -2.19
C LYS A 267 -18.74 9.87 -3.21
N TRP A 268 -18.40 8.65 -2.88
CA TRP A 268 -17.59 7.78 -3.73
C TRP A 268 -18.42 6.93 -4.67
N GLY A 269 -17.93 6.76 -5.88
CA GLY A 269 -18.41 5.87 -6.93
C GLY A 269 -17.26 5.37 -7.78
N PHE A 270 -17.54 4.78 -8.94
CA PHE A 270 -16.49 4.19 -9.78
C PHE A 270 -16.64 4.57 -11.25
N VAL A 271 -15.50 4.83 -11.90
CA VAL A 271 -15.38 5.07 -13.34
C VAL A 271 -14.57 3.97 -14.02
N ASN A 272 -14.85 3.73 -15.31
CA ASN A 272 -14.00 2.90 -16.14
C ASN A 272 -12.90 3.75 -16.83
N LYS A 273 -11.96 3.09 -17.52
CA LYS A 273 -10.83 3.74 -18.25
C LYS A 273 -11.26 4.74 -19.34
N LYS A 274 -12.53 4.74 -19.76
CA LYS A 274 -13.10 5.73 -20.69
C LYS A 274 -13.72 6.93 -19.96
N GLY A 275 -13.64 7.02 -18.63
CA GLY A 275 -14.23 8.07 -17.81
C GLY A 275 -15.74 7.99 -17.67
N LYS A 276 -16.37 6.84 -18.06
CA LYS A 276 -17.79 6.59 -17.83
C LYS A 276 -18.01 6.15 -16.38
N ILE A 277 -18.90 6.82 -15.66
CA ILE A 277 -19.35 6.41 -14.34
C ILE A 277 -20.10 5.07 -14.48
N VAL A 278 -19.55 4.01 -13.90
CA VAL A 278 -20.13 2.67 -13.87
C VAL A 278 -20.98 2.50 -12.63
N ILE A 279 -20.48 2.96 -11.49
CA ILE A 279 -21.20 2.95 -10.22
C ILE A 279 -21.32 4.41 -9.77
N LYS A 280 -22.57 4.89 -9.68
CA LYS A 280 -22.85 6.28 -9.31
C LYS A 280 -22.33 6.58 -7.90
N PRO A 281 -21.74 7.78 -7.66
CA PRO A 281 -21.32 8.22 -6.34
C PRO A 281 -22.47 8.16 -5.33
N ARG A 282 -22.29 7.37 -4.27
CA ARG A 282 -23.30 7.18 -3.22
C ARG A 282 -22.73 6.67 -1.90
N TYR A 283 -21.50 6.14 -1.91
CA TYR A 283 -20.85 5.58 -0.73
C TYR A 283 -20.12 6.68 0.05
N ARG A 284 -19.98 6.50 1.36
CA ARG A 284 -19.22 7.44 2.19
C ARG A 284 -17.72 7.24 1.98
N GLU A 285 -17.28 5.98 1.97
CA GLU A 285 -15.91 5.56 1.73
C GLU A 285 -15.92 4.29 0.89
N VAL A 286 -14.83 4.03 0.16
CA VAL A 286 -14.65 2.82 -0.64
C VAL A 286 -13.20 2.38 -0.66
N GLY A 287 -12.94 1.10 -0.92
CA GLY A 287 -11.65 0.60 -1.38
C GLY A 287 -11.64 0.34 -2.88
N GLY A 288 -10.48 -0.01 -3.42
CA GLY A 288 -10.34 -0.47 -4.80
C GLY A 288 -10.94 -1.86 -5.01
N PHE A 289 -11.24 -2.20 -6.27
CA PHE A 289 -11.62 -3.56 -6.61
C PHE A 289 -10.45 -4.52 -6.46
N SER A 290 -10.69 -5.63 -5.80
CA SER A 290 -9.77 -6.75 -5.71
C SER A 290 -10.54 -8.06 -5.73
N GLU A 291 -10.12 -8.98 -6.58
CA GLU A 291 -10.76 -10.29 -6.78
C GLU A 291 -12.27 -10.21 -7.08
N GLY A 292 -12.65 -9.15 -7.82
CA GLY A 292 -14.03 -8.90 -8.27
C GLY A 292 -14.92 -8.18 -7.28
N LEU A 293 -14.43 -7.83 -6.09
CA LEU A 293 -15.19 -7.15 -5.03
C LEU A 293 -14.49 -5.88 -4.58
N ALA A 294 -15.27 -4.88 -4.17
CA ALA A 294 -14.78 -3.66 -3.50
C ALA A 294 -15.50 -3.48 -2.17
N ASN A 295 -14.77 -3.14 -1.12
CA ASN A 295 -15.35 -2.76 0.15
C ASN A 295 -15.94 -1.34 0.05
N VAL A 296 -17.12 -1.15 0.64
CA VAL A 296 -17.84 0.13 0.64
C VAL A 296 -18.44 0.42 2.01
N GLU A 297 -18.45 1.69 2.39
CA GLU A 297 -19.05 2.14 3.63
C GLU A 297 -20.44 2.75 3.38
N ILE A 298 -21.44 2.24 4.12
CA ILE A 298 -22.81 2.75 4.16
C ILE A 298 -23.21 2.81 5.65
N ASP A 299 -23.70 3.96 6.09
CA ASP A 299 -24.17 4.20 7.47
C ASP A 299 -23.16 3.74 8.53
N SER A 300 -21.88 4.09 8.32
CA SER A 300 -20.74 3.75 9.19
C SER A 300 -20.49 2.25 9.36
N LYS A 301 -20.94 1.44 8.42
CA LYS A 301 -20.64 0.02 8.33
C LYS A 301 -20.11 -0.35 6.95
N TRP A 302 -19.18 -1.28 6.93
CA TRP A 302 -18.55 -1.78 5.73
C TRP A 302 -19.22 -3.06 5.22
N GLY A 303 -19.43 -3.12 3.93
CA GLY A 303 -19.88 -4.28 3.17
C GLY A 303 -19.11 -4.39 1.85
N PHE A 304 -19.55 -5.25 0.96
CA PHE A 304 -18.83 -5.48 -0.31
C PHE A 304 -19.79 -5.50 -1.51
N ILE A 305 -19.36 -4.88 -2.59
CA ILE A 305 -20.08 -4.82 -3.87
C ILE A 305 -19.31 -5.53 -4.97
N ASP A 306 -20.01 -5.99 -6.00
CA ASP A 306 -19.42 -6.45 -7.25
C ASP A 306 -19.15 -5.26 -8.21
N ARG A 307 -18.51 -5.56 -9.36
CA ARG A 307 -18.16 -4.56 -10.39
C ARG A 307 -19.37 -3.88 -11.07
N ALA A 308 -20.57 -4.43 -10.91
CA ALA A 308 -21.82 -3.80 -11.35
C ALA A 308 -22.45 -2.91 -10.26
N GLY A 309 -21.89 -2.88 -9.06
CA GLY A 309 -22.39 -2.13 -7.91
C GLY A 309 -23.52 -2.84 -7.15
N LYS A 310 -23.69 -4.17 -7.39
CA LYS A 310 -24.61 -5.00 -6.61
C LYS A 310 -23.96 -5.36 -5.27
N MET A 311 -24.72 -5.20 -4.18
CA MET A 311 -24.30 -5.64 -2.86
C MET A 311 -24.17 -7.16 -2.80
N ILE A 312 -23.01 -7.65 -2.40
CA ILE A 312 -22.68 -9.07 -2.24
C ILE A 312 -22.62 -9.44 -0.76
N ILE A 313 -22.04 -8.55 0.04
CA ILE A 313 -21.99 -8.72 1.50
C ILE A 313 -22.57 -7.44 2.10
N GLU A 314 -23.69 -7.56 2.81
CA GLU A 314 -24.37 -6.43 3.42
C GLU A 314 -23.47 -5.70 4.44
N PRO A 315 -23.58 -4.35 4.55
CA PRO A 315 -22.82 -3.55 5.49
C PRO A 315 -23.10 -3.97 6.94
N LYS A 316 -22.08 -4.46 7.61
CA LYS A 316 -22.18 -4.92 9.01
C LYS A 316 -20.89 -4.79 9.80
N PHE A 317 -19.76 -4.63 9.13
CA PHE A 317 -18.44 -4.54 9.75
C PHE A 317 -18.12 -3.10 10.11
N ASP A 318 -17.33 -2.89 11.17
CA ASP A 318 -16.85 -1.56 11.55
C ASP A 318 -15.75 -1.06 10.62
N TRP A 319 -14.98 -1.99 10.10
CA TRP A 319 -13.99 -1.77 9.04
C TRP A 319 -13.82 -3.07 8.22
N ALA A 320 -13.32 -2.94 6.99
CA ALA A 320 -13.03 -4.06 6.12
C ALA A 320 -11.89 -3.71 5.17
N GLU A 321 -10.99 -4.67 4.93
CA GLU A 321 -9.97 -4.61 3.89
C GLU A 321 -10.47 -5.26 2.60
N GLY A 322 -9.73 -5.04 1.49
CA GLY A 322 -10.00 -5.71 0.21
C GLY A 322 -9.75 -7.22 0.29
N PHE A 323 -10.36 -7.97 -0.62
CA PHE A 323 -10.10 -9.41 -0.74
C PHE A 323 -8.69 -9.68 -1.27
N SER A 324 -8.02 -10.65 -0.66
CA SER A 324 -6.73 -11.19 -1.11
C SER A 324 -6.73 -12.70 -0.90
N HIS A 325 -6.37 -13.47 -1.94
CA HIS A 325 -6.33 -14.94 -1.92
C HIS A 325 -7.63 -15.60 -1.45
N GLY A 326 -8.79 -14.93 -1.75
CA GLY A 326 -10.13 -15.43 -1.48
C GLY A 326 -10.71 -15.07 -0.11
N ILE A 327 -9.98 -14.35 0.73
CA ILE A 327 -10.45 -13.88 2.05
C ILE A 327 -10.19 -12.38 2.25
N ALA A 328 -10.93 -11.76 3.14
CA ALA A 328 -10.77 -10.35 3.53
C ALA A 328 -10.76 -10.22 5.06
N CYS A 329 -9.88 -9.36 5.57
CA CYS A 329 -9.86 -9.01 6.99
C CYS A 329 -10.98 -8.01 7.30
N VAL A 330 -11.69 -8.23 8.41
CA VAL A 330 -12.81 -7.39 8.85
C VAL A 330 -12.79 -7.22 10.36
N GLY A 331 -13.28 -6.08 10.83
CA GLY A 331 -13.47 -5.80 12.25
C GLY A 331 -14.92 -5.68 12.65
N LEU A 332 -15.27 -6.19 13.82
CA LEU A 332 -16.58 -6.03 14.43
C LEU A 332 -16.45 -5.90 15.96
N GLY A 333 -16.73 -4.73 16.49
CA GLY A 333 -16.40 -4.36 17.86
C GLY A 333 -14.89 -4.36 18.07
N ASP A 334 -14.43 -4.98 19.13
CA ASP A 334 -12.99 -5.09 19.46
C ASP A 334 -12.31 -6.31 18.81
N LYS A 335 -13.01 -7.04 17.96
CA LYS A 335 -12.54 -8.31 17.38
C LYS A 335 -12.34 -8.21 15.88
N ASN A 336 -11.27 -8.86 15.42
CA ASN A 336 -10.96 -9.04 14.01
C ASN A 336 -11.35 -10.43 13.56
N GLY A 337 -11.48 -10.60 12.24
CA GLY A 337 -11.72 -11.90 11.64
C GLY A 337 -11.46 -11.87 10.15
N TYR A 338 -11.36 -13.04 9.56
CA TYR A 338 -11.26 -13.22 8.12
C TYR A 338 -12.57 -13.82 7.59
N ILE A 339 -13.09 -13.25 6.50
CA ILE A 339 -14.28 -13.74 5.82
C ILE A 339 -13.95 -14.20 4.41
N ASN A 340 -14.71 -15.15 3.90
CA ASN A 340 -14.68 -15.50 2.47
C ASN A 340 -15.63 -14.58 1.65
N LYS A 341 -15.63 -14.74 0.31
CA LYS A 341 -16.44 -13.93 -0.61
C LYS A 341 -17.97 -14.05 -0.44
N THR A 342 -18.44 -14.98 0.37
CA THR A 342 -19.86 -15.09 0.76
C THR A 342 -20.18 -14.38 2.07
N GLY A 343 -19.18 -13.73 2.71
CA GLY A 343 -19.32 -13.05 3.99
C GLY A 343 -19.34 -13.98 5.21
N LYS A 344 -18.98 -15.26 5.02
CA LYS A 344 -18.85 -16.25 6.10
C LYS A 344 -17.44 -16.18 6.69
N TYR A 345 -17.35 -16.12 8.03
CA TYR A 345 -16.06 -16.18 8.72
C TYR A 345 -15.35 -17.51 8.43
N VAL A 346 -14.09 -17.44 8.05
CA VAL A 346 -13.14 -18.56 7.99
C VAL A 346 -12.32 -18.61 9.28
N TRP A 347 -12.09 -17.44 9.88
CA TRP A 347 -11.47 -17.30 11.20
C TRP A 347 -12.08 -16.10 11.93
N LYS A 348 -12.18 -16.19 13.26
CA LYS A 348 -12.65 -15.10 14.11
C LYS A 348 -11.87 -15.10 15.40
N GLN A 349 -11.35 -13.94 15.78
CA GLN A 349 -10.69 -13.75 17.06
C GLN A 349 -11.62 -14.11 18.23
N THR A 350 -11.14 -14.94 19.15
CA THR A 350 -11.95 -15.44 20.25
C THR A 350 -11.83 -14.58 21.51
N LYS A 351 -10.67 -13.93 21.73
CA LYS A 351 -10.36 -13.10 22.91
C LYS A 351 -9.68 -11.79 22.52
#